data_124293b4ba8697af021b121dc7416314
#
_entry.id   124293b4ba8697af021b121dc7416314
#
_cell.length_a   1.000
_cell.length_b   1.000
_cell.length_c   1.000
_cell.angle_alpha   90.00
_cell.angle_beta   90.00
_cell.angle_gamma   90.00
#
_symmetry.space_group_name_H-M   'P 1'
#
loop_
_entity.id
_entity.type
_entity.pdbx_description
1 polymer ?
#
loop_
_entity_poly.entity_id
_entity_poly.type
_entity_poly.pdbx_seq_one_letter_code
_entity_poly.pdbx_strand_id
1 'polypeptide(L)'
;VKMLEIAYKNDQDNPYITDSVGWGYYLTGRYVEAEKFMRKAITLMPNDPIVNDHYGDILWSLNKKIQAKYYWKSVLGFKDTEKDMLENVKIKLLKGPEIENNNL
;
A
#
# COMPACT_ATOMS: atom_id res chain seq x y z
N VAL A 1 -4.38 -12.83 -8.63
CA VAL A 1 -4.55 -13.01 -7.18
C VAL A 1 -4.49 -14.47 -6.77
N LYS A 2 -5.10 -15.37 -7.55
CA LYS A 2 -5.17 -16.78 -7.16
C LYS A 2 -3.78 -17.42 -6.98
N MET A 3 -2.85 -17.16 -7.89
CA MET A 3 -1.48 -17.68 -7.77
C MET A 3 -0.76 -17.09 -6.56
N LEU A 4 -0.99 -15.81 -6.27
CA LEU A 4 -0.43 -15.16 -5.09
C LEU A 4 -1.01 -15.73 -3.80
N GLU A 5 -2.29 -16.08 -3.79
CA GLU A 5 -2.90 -16.71 -2.63
C GLU A 5 -2.30 -18.08 -2.33
N ILE A 6 -1.98 -18.86 -3.37
CA ILE A 6 -1.30 -20.13 -3.21
C ILE A 6 0.10 -19.94 -2.62
N ALA A 7 0.85 -18.98 -3.14
CA ALA A 7 2.18 -18.64 -2.61
C ALA A 7 2.08 -18.18 -1.16
N TYR A 8 1.07 -17.38 -0.83
CA TYR A 8 0.84 -16.90 0.52
C TYR A 8 0.57 -18.05 1.50
N LYS A 9 -0.26 -19.03 1.10
CA LYS A 9 -0.53 -20.20 1.96
C LYS A 9 0.73 -20.99 2.28
N ASN A 10 1.67 -21.03 1.32
CA ASN A 10 2.93 -21.75 1.50
C ASN A 10 3.95 -20.99 2.33
N ASP A 11 3.85 -19.67 2.40
CA ASP A 11 4.81 -18.83 3.12
C ASP A 11 4.11 -17.57 3.67
N GLN A 12 3.29 -17.77 4.70
CA GLN A 12 2.44 -16.71 5.26
C GLN A 12 3.22 -15.61 5.96
N ASP A 13 4.48 -15.87 6.35
CA ASP A 13 5.30 -14.88 7.03
C ASP A 13 6.22 -14.12 6.08
N ASN A 14 6.11 -14.36 4.78
CA ASN A 14 6.89 -13.63 3.79
C ASN A 14 6.22 -12.27 3.51
N PRO A 15 6.83 -11.15 3.92
CA PRO A 15 6.21 -9.84 3.76
C PRO A 15 6.04 -9.43 2.30
N TYR A 16 6.94 -9.87 1.41
CA TYR A 16 6.84 -9.51 -0.01
C TYR A 16 5.65 -10.19 -0.67
N ILE A 17 5.39 -11.45 -0.34
CA ILE A 17 4.22 -12.17 -0.84
C ILE A 17 2.95 -11.55 -0.26
N THR A 18 2.95 -11.24 1.02
CA THR A 18 1.81 -10.62 1.70
C THR A 18 1.46 -9.27 1.08
N ASP A 19 2.46 -8.44 0.81
CA ASP A 19 2.27 -7.16 0.11
C ASP A 19 1.69 -7.39 -1.29
N SER A 20 2.22 -8.36 -2.04
CA SER A 20 1.77 -8.65 -3.39
C SER A 20 0.31 -9.10 -3.43
N VAL A 21 -0.12 -9.92 -2.47
CA VAL A 21 -1.52 -10.35 -2.37
C VAL A 21 -2.41 -9.15 -2.08
N GLY A 22 -2.04 -8.32 -1.11
CA GLY A 22 -2.81 -7.12 -0.77
C GLY A 22 -2.93 -6.17 -1.96
N TRP A 23 -1.83 -5.95 -2.67
CA TRP A 23 -1.83 -5.08 -3.84
C TRP A 23 -2.69 -5.64 -4.98
N GLY A 24 -2.66 -6.96 -5.19
CA GLY A 24 -3.52 -7.62 -6.16
C GLY A 24 -4.99 -7.41 -5.88
N TYR A 25 -5.40 -7.53 -4.63
CA TYR A 25 -6.78 -7.21 -4.23
C TYR A 25 -7.11 -5.75 -4.48
N TYR A 26 -6.20 -4.84 -4.15
CA TYR A 26 -6.40 -3.42 -4.39
C TYR A 26 -6.65 -3.12 -5.87
N LEU A 27 -5.83 -3.69 -6.75
CA LEU A 27 -5.94 -3.46 -8.19
C LEU A 27 -7.26 -4.00 -8.77
N THR A 28 -7.89 -4.96 -8.11
CA THR A 28 -9.17 -5.51 -8.54
C THR A 28 -10.36 -4.88 -7.80
N GLY A 29 -10.13 -3.84 -7.01
CA GLY A 29 -11.19 -3.12 -6.32
C GLY A 29 -11.66 -3.77 -5.02
N ARG A 30 -10.99 -4.80 -4.54
CA ARG A 30 -11.36 -5.51 -3.31
C ARG A 30 -10.58 -4.91 -2.14
N TYR A 31 -10.98 -3.71 -1.74
CA TYR A 31 -10.21 -2.89 -0.79
C TYR A 31 -10.22 -3.42 0.63
N VAL A 32 -11.30 -4.07 1.07
CA VAL A 32 -11.38 -4.64 2.42
C VAL A 32 -10.39 -5.78 2.57
N GLU A 33 -10.34 -6.69 1.60
CA GLU A 33 -9.37 -7.79 1.58
C GLU A 33 -7.95 -7.26 1.43
N ALA A 34 -7.76 -6.25 0.57
CA ALA A 34 -6.46 -5.61 0.39
C ALA A 34 -5.92 -5.07 1.71
N GLU A 35 -6.76 -4.39 2.49
CA GLU A 35 -6.36 -3.80 3.75
C GLU A 35 -5.94 -4.86 4.78
N LYS A 36 -6.65 -5.98 4.80
CA LYS A 36 -6.33 -7.09 5.69
C LYS A 36 -4.90 -7.62 5.46
N PHE A 37 -4.53 -7.86 4.20
CA PHE A 37 -3.20 -8.37 3.87
C PHE A 37 -2.14 -7.30 4.02
N MET A 38 -2.44 -6.06 3.64
CA MET A 38 -1.45 -4.99 3.75
C MET A 38 -1.18 -4.61 5.21
N ARG A 39 -2.18 -4.73 6.08
CA ARG A 39 -1.98 -4.54 7.52
C ARG A 39 -0.95 -5.53 8.06
N LYS A 40 -1.01 -6.78 7.62
CA LYS A 40 -0.02 -7.78 7.98
C LYS A 40 1.35 -7.42 7.42
N ALA A 41 1.43 -7.00 6.16
CA ALA A 41 2.69 -6.61 5.53
C ALA A 41 3.35 -5.44 6.27
N ILE A 42 2.58 -4.42 6.65
CA ILE A 42 3.11 -3.26 7.37
C ILE A 42 3.58 -3.65 8.78
N THR A 43 2.95 -4.64 9.38
CA THR A 43 3.39 -5.16 10.69
C THR A 43 4.73 -5.87 10.56
N LEU A 44 4.93 -6.60 9.46
CA LEU A 44 6.18 -7.32 9.19
C LEU A 44 7.30 -6.38 8.71
N MET A 45 6.95 -5.33 7.96
CA MET A 45 7.92 -4.37 7.40
C MET A 45 7.46 -2.93 7.63
N PRO A 46 7.52 -2.45 8.89
CA PRO A 46 6.96 -1.13 9.22
C PRO A 46 7.71 0.05 8.58
N ASN A 47 8.97 -0.15 8.18
CA ASN A 47 9.79 0.93 7.62
C ASN A 47 10.05 0.77 6.13
N ASP A 48 9.31 -0.11 5.46
CA ASP A 48 9.45 -0.29 4.02
C ASP A 48 8.66 0.80 3.29
N PRO A 49 9.31 1.59 2.41
CA PRO A 49 8.62 2.67 1.71
C PRO A 49 7.48 2.19 0.81
N ILE A 50 7.67 1.08 0.10
CA ILE A 50 6.68 0.54 -0.83
C ILE A 50 5.43 0.08 -0.08
N VAL A 51 5.61 -0.65 1.02
CA VAL A 51 4.49 -1.15 1.83
C VAL A 51 3.71 0.01 2.43
N ASN A 52 4.39 1.03 2.94
CA ASN A 52 3.73 2.22 3.49
C ASN A 52 2.94 2.97 2.41
N ASP A 53 3.50 3.12 1.23
CA ASP A 53 2.83 3.78 0.11
C ASP A 53 1.59 3.00 -0.33
N HIS A 54 1.71 1.69 -0.50
CA HIS A 54 0.59 0.81 -0.84
C HIS A 54 -0.52 0.87 0.20
N TYR A 55 -0.15 0.84 1.48
CA TYR A 55 -1.14 0.90 2.55
C TYR A 55 -1.89 2.23 2.55
N GLY A 56 -1.18 3.31 2.30
CA GLY A 56 -1.81 4.63 2.14
C GLY A 56 -2.85 4.62 1.03
N ASP A 57 -2.52 4.07 -0.14
CA ASP A 57 -3.45 3.99 -1.27
C ASP A 57 -4.72 3.20 -0.91
N ILE A 58 -4.55 2.07 -0.23
CA ILE A 58 -5.66 1.22 0.19
C ILE A 58 -6.56 1.94 1.20
N LEU A 59 -5.96 2.57 2.21
CA LEU A 59 -6.71 3.31 3.21
C LEU A 59 -7.48 4.48 2.61
N TRP A 60 -6.88 5.16 1.63
CA TRP A 60 -7.57 6.23 0.91
C TRP A 60 -8.81 5.72 0.21
N SER A 61 -8.72 4.56 -0.45
CA SER A 61 -9.85 3.95 -1.16
C SER A 61 -10.94 3.48 -0.21
N LEU A 62 -10.61 3.21 1.05
CA LEU A 62 -11.56 2.89 2.11
C LEU A 62 -12.11 4.13 2.81
N ASN A 63 -11.83 5.32 2.28
CA ASN A 63 -12.22 6.61 2.83
C ASN A 63 -11.61 6.90 4.22
N LYS A 64 -10.47 6.28 4.51
CA LYS A 64 -9.69 6.52 5.73
C LYS A 64 -8.55 7.49 5.40
N LYS A 65 -8.90 8.71 5.01
CA LYS A 65 -7.97 9.67 4.39
C LYS A 65 -6.90 10.17 5.35
N ILE A 66 -7.23 10.39 6.62
CA ILE A 66 -6.25 10.84 7.61
C ILE A 66 -5.18 9.78 7.82
N GLN A 67 -5.60 8.51 7.97
CA GLN A 67 -4.68 7.40 8.13
C GLN A 67 -3.83 7.18 6.88
N ALA A 68 -4.44 7.32 5.68
CA ALA A 68 -3.71 7.22 4.43
C ALA A 68 -2.55 8.22 4.39
N LYS A 69 -2.83 9.47 4.75
CA LYS A 69 -1.81 10.52 4.77
C LYS A 69 -0.71 10.24 5.78
N TYR A 70 -1.03 9.61 6.90
CA TYR A 70 -0.03 9.22 7.89
C TYR A 70 1.01 8.28 7.27
N TYR A 71 0.56 7.25 6.55
CA TYR A 71 1.48 6.29 5.93
C TYR A 71 2.27 6.91 4.78
N TRP A 72 1.64 7.74 3.96
CA TRP A 72 2.37 8.47 2.91
C TRP A 72 3.44 9.41 3.50
N LYS A 73 3.12 10.12 4.58
CA LYS A 73 4.11 10.98 5.24
C LYS A 73 5.27 10.19 5.79
N SER A 74 5.02 8.97 6.29
CA SER A 74 6.09 8.12 6.80
C SER A 74 7.15 7.83 5.74
N VAL A 75 6.72 7.67 4.47
CA VAL A 75 7.64 7.43 3.36
C VAL A 75 8.67 8.54 3.21
N LEU A 76 8.27 9.78 3.47
CA LEU A 76 9.17 10.94 3.36
C LEU A 76 10.32 10.90 4.37
N GLY A 77 10.15 10.17 5.47
CA GLY A 77 11.15 10.07 6.52
C GLY A 77 12.10 8.89 6.41
N PHE A 78 11.90 7.98 5.46
CA PHE A 78 12.75 6.81 5.31
C PHE A 78 13.97 7.14 4.45
N LYS A 79 15.16 6.74 4.92
CA LYS A 79 16.44 7.06 4.25
C LYS A 79 16.56 6.42 2.87
N ASP A 80 16.00 5.23 2.70
CA ASP A 80 16.20 4.43 1.50
C ASP A 80 15.08 4.63 0.46
N THR A 81 14.23 5.63 0.64
CA THR A 81 13.16 5.90 -0.31
C THR A 81 13.72 6.51 -1.60
N GLU A 82 13.39 5.90 -2.72
CA GLU A 82 13.80 6.40 -4.03
C GLU A 82 13.17 7.77 -4.32
N LYS A 83 13.89 8.58 -5.08
CA LYS A 83 13.48 9.95 -5.40
C LYS A 83 12.12 10.02 -6.07
N ASP A 84 11.87 9.14 -7.04
CA ASP A 84 10.59 9.13 -7.77
C ASP A 84 9.42 8.82 -6.83
N MET A 85 9.62 7.91 -5.89
CA MET A 85 8.62 7.58 -4.90
C MET A 85 8.34 8.76 -3.97
N LEU A 86 9.39 9.47 -3.54
CA LEU A 86 9.22 10.67 -2.71
C LEU A 86 8.34 11.71 -3.41
N GLU A 87 8.58 11.94 -4.70
CA GLU A 87 7.79 12.90 -5.46
C GLU A 87 6.34 12.44 -5.63
N ASN A 88 6.12 11.15 -5.93
CA ASN A 88 4.79 10.59 -6.04
C ASN A 88 4.00 10.71 -4.75
N VAL A 89 4.63 10.42 -3.62
CA VAL A 89 3.99 10.53 -2.31
C VAL A 89 3.62 11.98 -2.00
N LYS A 90 4.47 12.94 -2.33
CA LYS A 90 4.15 14.36 -2.16
C LYS A 90 2.92 14.76 -2.96
N ILE A 91 2.80 14.25 -4.19
CA ILE A 91 1.62 14.50 -5.03
C ILE A 91 0.37 13.89 -4.40
N LYS A 92 0.47 12.65 -3.91
CA LYS A 92 -0.65 11.97 -3.25
C LYS A 92 -1.12 12.73 -2.01
N LEU A 93 -0.21 13.31 -1.26
CA LEU A 93 -0.55 14.11 -0.08
C LEU A 93 -1.34 15.36 -0.45
N LEU A 94 -1.15 15.89 -1.65
CA LEU A 94 -1.85 17.07 -2.15
C LEU A 94 -3.16 16.74 -2.87
N LYS A 95 -3.17 15.67 -3.68
CA LYS A 95 -4.25 15.40 -4.63
C LYS A 95 -4.91 14.03 -4.48
N GLY A 96 -4.38 13.15 -3.65
CA GLY A 96 -4.79 11.76 -3.61
C GLY A 96 -4.12 10.92 -4.70
N PRO A 97 -4.38 9.60 -4.73
CA PRO A 97 -3.80 8.71 -5.73
C PRO A 97 -4.25 9.05 -7.16
N GLU A 98 -3.37 8.83 -8.11
CA GLU A 98 -3.62 9.13 -9.53
C GLU A 98 -4.82 8.38 -10.09
N ILE A 99 -5.02 7.13 -9.68
CA ILE A 99 -6.17 6.32 -10.13
C ILE A 99 -7.49 7.01 -9.79
N GLU A 100 -7.62 7.59 -8.60
CA GLU A 100 -8.83 8.29 -8.19
C GLU A 100 -9.05 9.56 -9.03
N ASN A 101 -7.96 10.27 -9.34
CA ASN A 101 -8.03 11.49 -10.15
C ASN A 101 -8.41 11.20 -11.59
N ASN A 102 -8.03 10.05 -12.12
CA ASN A 102 -8.32 9.67 -13.50
C ASN A 102 -9.77 9.26 -13.74
N ASN A 103 -10.53 9.04 -12.69
CA ASN A 103 -11.97 8.71 -12.78
C ASN A 103 -12.85 9.94 -12.94
N LEU A 104 -12.26 11.10 -13.01
CA LEU A 104 -12.98 12.35 -13.25
C LEU A 104 -13.12 12.60 -14.74
#